data_1c4af1fb87355b839c8acba526cc1bff
#
_entry.id   1c4af1fb87355b839c8acba526cc1bff
#
_cell.length_a   1.000
_cell.length_b   1.000
_cell.length_c   1.000
_cell.angle_alpha   90.00
_cell.angle_beta   90.00
_cell.angle_gamma   90.00
#
_symmetry.space_group_name_H-M   'P 1'
#
loop_
_entity.id
_entity.type
_entity.pdbx_description
1 polymer ?
#
loop_
_entity_poly.entity_id
_entity_poly.type
_entity_poly.pdbx_seq_one_letter_code
_entity_poly.pdbx_strand_id
1 'polypeptide(L)'
;MVTRLLILWLLAEGPHHGYSLKTILTDRGFAPWFALEDASIYAMLRSLVKQGLAEVAGEERIGNRPARTRYRITPEGRRTLAGELSVAMAAAAPRPEPVHAALAAADEFEPCGLRACLASRQEALVDRRRYVRERAPAAPSQLLARRELALLDAELAWLAAEIRSHDRQWGGPP
;
A
#
# COMPACT_ATOMS: atom_id res chain seq x y z
N MET A 1 10.27 -0.63 -4.65
CA MET A 1 10.45 0.60 -3.84
C MET A 1 9.72 0.52 -2.50
N VAL A 2 8.43 0.21 -2.45
CA VAL A 2 7.65 0.19 -1.18
C VAL A 2 8.24 -0.77 -0.14
N THR A 3 8.47 -2.05 -0.50
CA THR A 3 9.05 -3.06 0.39
C THR A 3 10.37 -2.61 1.03
N ARG A 4 11.23 -1.95 0.24
CA ARG A 4 12.51 -1.42 0.71
C ARG A 4 12.33 -0.36 1.81
N LEU A 5 11.47 0.63 1.56
CA LEU A 5 11.17 1.68 2.53
C LEU A 5 10.60 1.12 3.83
N LEU A 6 9.66 0.16 3.74
CA LEU A 6 9.05 -0.46 4.90
C LEU A 6 10.07 -1.24 5.73
N ILE A 7 10.94 -2.02 5.09
CA ILE A 7 11.98 -2.79 5.80
C ILE A 7 12.99 -1.85 6.46
N LEU A 8 13.51 -0.84 5.75
CA LEU A 8 14.43 0.14 6.34
C LEU A 8 13.80 0.88 7.51
N TRP A 9 12.52 1.26 7.38
CA TRP A 9 11.79 1.91 8.48
C TRP A 9 11.67 1.02 9.71
N LEU A 10 11.25 -0.23 9.57
CA LEU A 10 11.17 -1.15 10.69
C LEU A 10 12.54 -1.41 11.34
N LEU A 11 13.59 -1.59 10.53
CA LEU A 11 14.94 -1.75 11.03
C LEU A 11 15.49 -0.49 11.71
N ALA A 12 14.94 0.70 11.41
CA ALA A 12 15.29 1.93 12.10
C ALA A 12 14.75 2.01 13.51
N GLU A 13 13.70 1.28 13.84
CA GLU A 13 13.16 1.18 15.20
C GLU A 13 13.97 0.23 16.08
N GLY A 14 14.62 -0.76 15.50
CA GLY A 14 15.44 -1.73 16.22
C GLY A 14 15.81 -2.95 15.37
N PRO A 15 16.63 -3.86 15.92
CA PRO A 15 16.95 -5.10 15.24
C PRO A 15 15.77 -6.06 15.18
N HIS A 16 15.48 -6.60 13.99
CA HIS A 16 14.37 -7.52 13.74
C HIS A 16 14.81 -8.77 12.98
N HIS A 17 14.06 -9.86 13.17
CA HIS A 17 14.15 -11.04 12.32
C HIS A 17 13.34 -10.83 11.03
N GLY A 18 13.79 -11.40 9.91
CA GLY A 18 13.08 -11.28 8.63
C GLY A 18 11.60 -11.69 8.72
N TYR A 19 11.30 -12.80 9.41
CA TYR A 19 9.92 -13.28 9.54
C TYR A 19 9.03 -12.35 10.39
N SER A 20 9.60 -11.61 11.35
CA SER A 20 8.80 -10.74 12.22
C SER A 20 8.36 -9.44 11.56
N LEU A 21 9.03 -9.01 10.48
CA LEU A 21 8.71 -7.75 9.80
C LEU A 21 7.27 -7.71 9.27
N LYS A 22 6.81 -8.82 8.66
CA LYS A 22 5.43 -8.94 8.19
C LYS A 22 4.44 -8.94 9.34
N THR A 23 4.72 -9.71 10.39
CA THR A 23 3.88 -9.77 11.58
C THR A 23 3.74 -8.39 12.23
N ILE A 24 4.84 -7.66 12.40
CA ILE A 24 4.84 -6.31 12.97
C ILE A 24 3.93 -5.37 12.15
N LEU A 25 4.01 -5.40 10.82
CA LEU A 25 3.14 -4.57 9.98
C LEU A 25 1.65 -4.97 10.11
N THR A 26 1.37 -6.26 10.21
CA THR A 26 0.01 -6.77 10.39
C THR A 26 -0.55 -6.37 11.77
N ASP A 27 0.22 -6.60 12.84
CA ASP A 27 -0.18 -6.30 14.22
C ASP A 27 -0.39 -4.81 14.44
N ARG A 28 0.37 -3.97 13.72
CA ARG A 28 0.20 -2.51 13.71
C ARG A 28 -0.92 -2.02 12.78
N GLY A 29 -1.68 -2.92 12.15
CA GLY A 29 -2.80 -2.56 11.30
C GLY A 29 -2.43 -2.01 9.91
N PHE A 30 -1.20 -2.25 9.42
CA PHE A 30 -0.78 -1.81 8.09
C PHE A 30 -1.14 -2.78 6.95
N ALA A 31 -1.62 -3.98 7.26
CA ALA A 31 -1.99 -4.99 6.27
C ALA A 31 -2.95 -4.49 5.16
N PRO A 32 -3.90 -3.57 5.43
CA PRO A 32 -4.77 -3.02 4.39
C PRO A 32 -4.07 -2.23 3.28
N TRP A 33 -2.88 -1.70 3.57
CA TRP A 33 -2.11 -0.86 2.64
C TRP A 33 -0.89 -1.56 2.05
N PHE A 34 -0.34 -2.56 2.76
CA PHE A 34 0.92 -3.19 2.39
C PHE A 34 0.83 -4.71 2.46
N ALA A 35 0.77 -5.35 1.30
CA ALA A 35 0.92 -6.79 1.18
C ALA A 35 2.41 -7.12 1.01
N LEU A 36 3.04 -7.69 2.04
CA LEU A 36 4.40 -8.17 1.98
C LEU A 36 4.43 -9.70 1.90
N GLU A 37 5.15 -10.21 0.91
CA GLU A 37 5.43 -11.62 0.77
C GLU A 37 6.78 -11.97 1.42
N ASP A 38 6.86 -13.10 2.09
CA ASP A 38 8.07 -13.53 2.82
C ASP A 38 9.30 -13.62 1.90
N ALA A 39 9.13 -14.17 0.69
CA ALA A 39 10.21 -14.24 -0.30
C ALA A 39 10.76 -12.84 -0.66
N SER A 40 9.89 -11.86 -0.81
CA SER A 40 10.25 -10.46 -1.09
C SER A 40 11.00 -9.82 0.08
N ILE A 41 10.61 -10.13 1.33
CA ILE A 41 11.28 -9.62 2.52
C ILE A 41 12.72 -10.13 2.58
N TYR A 42 12.93 -11.45 2.44
CA TYR A 42 14.28 -12.02 2.51
C TYR A 42 15.16 -11.60 1.33
N ALA A 43 14.61 -11.48 0.12
CA ALA A 43 15.34 -10.95 -1.02
C ALA A 43 15.79 -9.50 -0.77
N MET A 44 14.91 -8.68 -0.23
CA MET A 44 15.23 -7.29 0.11
C MET A 44 16.25 -7.18 1.23
N LEU A 45 16.14 -7.96 2.31
CA LEU A 45 17.14 -7.97 3.39
C LEU A 45 18.54 -8.30 2.88
N ARG A 46 18.66 -9.34 2.04
CA ARG A 46 19.95 -9.68 1.40
C ARG A 46 20.50 -8.53 0.55
N SER A 47 19.61 -7.86 -0.19
CA SER A 47 19.99 -6.72 -1.02
C SER A 47 20.45 -5.54 -0.16
N LEU A 48 19.76 -5.23 0.93
CA LEU A 48 20.14 -4.15 1.85
C LEU A 48 21.47 -4.41 2.54
N VAL A 49 21.74 -5.65 2.94
CA VAL A 49 23.04 -6.05 3.49
C VAL A 49 24.14 -5.91 2.44
N LYS A 50 23.94 -6.37 1.22
CA LYS A 50 24.89 -6.21 0.12
C LYS A 50 25.20 -4.74 -0.18
N GLN A 51 24.23 -3.85 0.01
CA GLN A 51 24.39 -2.40 -0.20
C GLN A 51 24.96 -1.67 1.05
N GLY A 52 25.23 -2.36 2.14
CA GLY A 52 25.71 -1.74 3.37
C GLY A 52 24.66 -0.91 4.13
N LEU A 53 23.38 -1.04 3.78
CA LEU A 53 22.28 -0.28 4.39
C LEU A 53 21.67 -0.99 5.61
N ALA A 54 21.85 -2.30 5.67
CA ALA A 54 21.55 -3.13 6.82
C ALA A 54 22.73 -4.06 7.09
N GLU A 55 22.79 -4.61 8.29
CA GLU A 55 23.80 -5.60 8.66
C GLU A 55 23.18 -6.69 9.54
N VAL A 56 23.85 -7.83 9.61
CA VAL A 56 23.49 -8.92 10.53
C VAL A 56 23.86 -8.50 11.93
N ALA A 57 22.87 -8.37 12.81
CA ALA A 57 23.06 -7.98 14.20
C ALA A 57 23.33 -9.16 15.13
N GLY A 58 23.24 -10.38 14.62
CA GLY A 58 23.50 -11.62 15.34
C GLY A 58 22.55 -12.74 14.90
N GLU A 59 22.85 -13.93 15.40
CA GLU A 59 21.99 -15.09 15.25
C GLU A 59 21.43 -15.48 16.62
N GLU A 60 20.14 -15.72 16.68
CA GLU A 60 19.46 -16.16 17.89
C GLU A 60 18.98 -17.60 17.72
N ARG A 61 19.35 -18.46 18.66
CA ARG A 61 18.93 -19.85 18.70
C ARG A 61 18.01 -20.08 19.89
N ILE A 62 16.77 -20.36 19.65
CA ILE A 62 15.77 -20.63 20.69
C ILE A 62 15.53 -22.14 20.73
N GLY A 63 16.15 -22.82 21.71
CA GLY A 63 16.05 -24.27 21.86
C GLY A 63 16.59 -25.03 20.64
N ASN A 64 15.86 -26.06 20.19
CA ASN A 64 16.20 -26.90 19.03
C ASN A 64 15.74 -26.32 17.66
N ARG A 65 15.28 -25.07 17.63
CA ARG A 65 14.86 -24.43 16.37
C ARG A 65 16.08 -23.95 15.56
N PRO A 66 15.97 -23.87 14.23
CA PRO A 66 17.02 -23.28 13.40
C PRO A 66 17.40 -21.88 13.88
N ALA A 67 18.71 -21.57 13.82
CA ALA A 67 19.18 -20.23 14.14
C ALA A 67 18.47 -19.17 13.30
N ARG A 68 18.09 -18.07 13.94
CA ARG A 68 17.36 -16.98 13.30
C ARG A 68 18.26 -15.75 13.20
N THR A 69 18.47 -15.26 12.01
CA THR A 69 19.27 -14.08 11.75
C THR A 69 18.48 -12.82 12.09
N ARG A 70 19.08 -11.96 12.92
CA ARG A 70 18.59 -10.59 13.22
C ARG A 70 19.32 -9.60 12.33
N TYR A 71 18.57 -8.63 11.83
CA TYR A 71 19.09 -7.55 11.01
C TYR A 71 18.87 -6.21 11.70
N ARG A 72 19.81 -5.29 11.53
CA ARG A 72 19.68 -3.89 11.96
C ARG A 72 20.05 -2.94 10.85
N ILE A 73 19.53 -1.74 10.90
CA ILE A 73 19.89 -0.67 9.96
C ILE A 73 21.27 -0.12 10.29
N THR A 74 22.04 0.23 9.28
CA THR A 74 23.32 0.94 9.46
C THR A 74 23.12 2.46 9.52
N PRO A 75 24.13 3.26 9.94
CA PRO A 75 24.08 4.72 9.81
C PRO A 75 23.83 5.19 8.38
N GLU A 76 24.40 4.51 7.37
CA GLU A 76 24.17 4.78 5.97
C GLU A 76 22.72 4.45 5.57
N GLY A 77 22.20 3.32 6.05
CA GLY A 77 20.81 2.94 5.85
C GLY A 77 19.82 3.98 6.38
N ARG A 78 20.12 4.59 7.53
CA ARG A 78 19.28 5.68 8.10
C ARG A 78 19.30 6.94 7.22
N ARG A 79 20.48 7.34 6.72
CA ARG A 79 20.58 8.48 5.79
C ARG A 79 19.79 8.21 4.48
N THR A 80 19.98 7.01 3.94
CA THR A 80 19.26 6.56 2.74
C THR A 80 17.75 6.54 2.96
N LEU A 81 17.29 6.00 4.09
CA LEU A 81 15.85 5.99 4.43
C LEU A 81 15.28 7.41 4.45
N ALA A 82 15.93 8.35 5.12
CA ALA A 82 15.46 9.74 5.20
C ALA A 82 15.35 10.39 3.82
N GLY A 83 16.36 10.19 2.95
CA GLY A 83 16.34 10.68 1.57
C GLY A 83 15.24 10.03 0.73
N GLU A 84 15.12 8.71 0.78
CA GLU A 84 14.09 7.98 0.02
C GLU A 84 12.67 8.32 0.49
N LEU A 85 12.45 8.55 1.78
CA LEU A 85 11.15 9.01 2.30
C LEU A 85 10.82 10.41 1.77
N SER A 86 11.77 11.34 1.75
CA SER A 86 11.57 12.68 1.20
C SER A 86 11.22 12.63 -0.28
N VAL A 87 11.92 11.85 -1.07
CA VAL A 87 11.63 11.64 -2.49
C VAL A 87 10.24 11.01 -2.68
N ALA A 88 9.91 9.99 -1.89
CA ALA A 88 8.62 9.31 -2.00
C ALA A 88 7.44 10.23 -1.63
N MET A 89 7.62 11.13 -0.65
CA MET A 89 6.59 12.11 -0.26
C MET A 89 6.40 13.20 -1.32
N ALA A 90 7.47 13.61 -2.00
CA ALA A 90 7.42 14.63 -3.04
C ALA A 90 6.97 14.09 -4.40
N ALA A 91 7.01 12.76 -4.61
CA ALA A 91 6.70 12.17 -5.90
C ALA A 91 5.23 12.32 -6.26
N ALA A 92 4.96 12.94 -7.41
CA ALA A 92 3.62 13.10 -7.98
C ALA A 92 3.39 12.24 -9.24
N ALA A 93 4.30 11.30 -9.53
CA ALA A 93 4.19 10.45 -10.70
C ALA A 93 2.93 9.58 -10.64
N PRO A 94 2.11 9.53 -11.70
CA PRO A 94 0.94 8.67 -11.77
C PRO A 94 1.35 7.21 -11.66
N ARG A 95 0.58 6.43 -10.93
CA ARG A 95 0.69 4.97 -10.92
C ARG A 95 -0.41 4.42 -11.81
N PRO A 96 -0.06 3.80 -12.95
CA PRO A 96 -1.07 3.20 -13.81
C PRO A 96 -1.77 2.04 -13.07
N GLU A 97 -3.08 2.06 -13.09
CA GLU A 97 -3.96 0.99 -12.59
C GLU A 97 -4.78 0.45 -13.75
N PRO A 98 -5.28 -0.80 -13.71
CA PRO A 98 -6.13 -1.34 -14.77
C PRO A 98 -7.33 -0.46 -15.11
N VAL A 99 -7.88 0.25 -14.13
CA VAL A 99 -9.00 1.19 -14.35
C VAL A 99 -8.65 2.33 -15.31
N HIS A 100 -7.40 2.81 -15.33
CA HIS A 100 -6.99 3.86 -16.27
C HIS A 100 -7.07 3.37 -17.72
N ALA A 101 -6.70 2.12 -17.99
CA ALA A 101 -6.84 1.52 -19.31
C ALA A 101 -8.31 1.32 -19.67
N ALA A 102 -9.14 0.87 -18.74
CA ALA A 102 -10.58 0.70 -18.97
C ALA A 102 -11.27 2.04 -19.25
N LEU A 103 -10.91 3.11 -18.52
CA LEU A 103 -11.44 4.45 -18.77
C LEU A 103 -10.96 5.02 -20.11
N ALA A 104 -9.71 4.75 -20.50
CA ALA A 104 -9.20 5.17 -21.80
C ALA A 104 -9.89 4.46 -22.98
N ALA A 105 -10.43 3.27 -22.75
CA ALA A 105 -11.19 2.48 -23.72
C ALA A 105 -12.71 2.53 -23.46
N ALA A 106 -13.22 3.58 -22.81
CA ALA A 106 -14.62 3.66 -22.41
C ALA A 106 -15.60 3.60 -23.60
N ASP A 107 -15.19 4.09 -24.78
CA ASP A 107 -15.98 4.08 -26.00
C ASP A 107 -16.22 2.67 -26.57
N GLU A 108 -15.44 1.67 -26.14
CA GLU A 108 -15.62 0.27 -26.53
C GLU A 108 -16.77 -0.44 -25.76
N PHE A 109 -17.29 0.20 -24.71
CA PHE A 109 -18.40 -0.35 -23.95
C PHE A 109 -19.74 0.03 -24.56
N GLU A 110 -20.68 -0.92 -24.58
CA GLU A 110 -22.08 -0.58 -24.74
C GLU A 110 -22.52 0.33 -23.56
N PRO A 111 -23.42 1.32 -23.80
CA PRO A 111 -23.80 2.27 -22.76
C PRO A 111 -24.24 1.63 -21.44
N CYS A 112 -25.11 0.62 -21.49
CA CYS A 112 -25.53 -0.10 -20.28
C CYS A 112 -24.39 -0.84 -19.59
N GLY A 113 -23.41 -1.36 -20.34
CA GLY A 113 -22.22 -2.03 -19.82
C GLY A 113 -21.30 -1.06 -19.08
N LEU A 114 -21.00 0.11 -19.66
CA LEU A 114 -20.19 1.15 -19.01
C LEU A 114 -20.84 1.60 -17.70
N ARG A 115 -22.14 1.90 -17.72
CA ARG A 115 -22.88 2.29 -16.53
C ARG A 115 -22.79 1.24 -15.42
N ALA A 116 -22.98 -0.03 -15.77
CA ALA A 116 -22.90 -1.13 -14.79
C ALA A 116 -21.49 -1.24 -14.18
N CYS A 117 -20.44 -1.07 -14.99
CA CYS A 117 -19.06 -1.06 -14.51
C CYS A 117 -18.79 0.11 -13.53
N LEU A 118 -19.28 1.33 -13.87
CA LEU A 118 -19.13 2.50 -13.00
C LEU A 118 -19.88 2.30 -11.68
N ALA A 119 -21.09 1.75 -11.69
CA ALA A 119 -21.87 1.44 -10.49
C ALA A 119 -21.19 0.39 -9.61
N SER A 120 -20.70 -0.70 -10.20
CA SER A 120 -19.98 -1.75 -9.48
C SER A 120 -18.69 -1.21 -8.84
N ARG A 121 -17.95 -0.34 -9.54
CA ARG A 121 -16.79 0.32 -8.96
C ARG A 121 -17.19 1.23 -7.80
N GLN A 122 -18.28 1.98 -7.92
CA GLN A 122 -18.78 2.83 -6.85
C GLN A 122 -19.08 2.02 -5.58
N GLU A 123 -19.75 0.87 -5.70
CA GLU A 123 -20.04 -0.03 -4.58
C GLU A 123 -18.76 -0.53 -3.92
N ALA A 124 -17.80 -1.01 -4.71
CA ALA A 124 -16.52 -1.48 -4.20
C ALA A 124 -15.75 -0.39 -3.43
N LEU A 125 -15.78 0.87 -3.92
CA LEU A 125 -15.13 1.99 -3.24
C LEU A 125 -15.89 2.44 -1.98
N VAL A 126 -17.22 2.33 -1.94
CA VAL A 126 -18.01 2.57 -0.72
C VAL A 126 -17.61 1.56 0.36
N ASP A 127 -17.48 0.28 0.01
CA ASP A 127 -17.05 -0.75 0.93
C ASP A 127 -15.60 -0.54 1.41
N ARG A 128 -14.71 -0.16 0.48
CA ARG A 128 -13.33 0.20 0.83
C ARG A 128 -13.28 1.39 1.78
N ARG A 129 -14.05 2.44 1.51
CA ARG A 129 -14.16 3.63 2.37
C ARG A 129 -14.64 3.28 3.78
N ARG A 130 -15.69 2.44 3.88
CA ARG A 130 -16.21 1.95 5.17
C ARG A 130 -15.12 1.20 5.92
N TYR A 131 -14.44 0.27 5.27
CA TYR A 131 -13.35 -0.51 5.84
C TYR A 131 -12.22 0.37 6.40
N VAL A 132 -11.78 1.36 5.63
CA VAL A 132 -10.73 2.30 6.07
C VAL A 132 -11.21 3.14 7.24
N ARG A 133 -12.46 3.66 7.19
CA ARG A 133 -13.04 4.51 8.23
C ARG A 133 -13.16 3.79 9.58
N GLU A 134 -13.58 2.55 9.58
CA GLU A 134 -13.71 1.72 10.79
C GLU A 134 -12.35 1.46 11.45
N ARG A 135 -11.29 1.39 10.66
CA ARG A 135 -9.93 1.11 11.13
C ARG A 135 -9.07 2.35 11.33
N ALA A 136 -9.48 3.50 10.84
CA ALA A 136 -8.74 4.75 10.96
C ALA A 136 -8.39 5.13 12.41
N PRO A 137 -9.28 4.96 13.42
CA PRO A 137 -8.95 5.28 14.81
C PRO A 137 -7.78 4.47 15.36
N ALA A 138 -7.63 3.21 14.92
CA ALA A 138 -6.56 2.30 15.34
C ALA A 138 -5.37 2.31 14.34
N ALA A 139 -5.45 3.09 13.26
CA ALA A 139 -4.38 3.13 12.27
C ALA A 139 -3.10 3.71 12.86
N PRO A 140 -1.96 3.06 12.65
CA PRO A 140 -0.67 3.53 13.16
C PRO A 140 -0.25 4.86 12.52
N SER A 141 -0.80 5.19 11.35
CA SER A 141 -0.63 6.48 10.69
C SER A 141 -1.98 7.09 10.34
N GLN A 142 -2.42 8.04 11.15
CA GLN A 142 -3.60 8.84 10.88
C GLN A 142 -3.49 9.63 9.55
N LEU A 143 -2.26 9.99 9.15
CA LEU A 143 -2.02 10.68 7.90
C LEU A 143 -2.32 9.78 6.69
N LEU A 144 -1.90 8.50 6.76
CA LEU A 144 -2.19 7.51 5.71
C LEU A 144 -3.70 7.29 5.55
N ALA A 145 -4.41 7.08 6.66
CA ALA A 145 -5.86 6.89 6.64
C ALA A 145 -6.61 8.12 6.10
N ARG A 146 -6.22 9.33 6.53
CA ARG A 146 -6.83 10.59 6.03
C ARG A 146 -6.60 10.79 4.54
N ARG A 147 -5.39 10.49 4.05
CA ARG A 147 -5.09 10.56 2.62
C ARG A 147 -5.95 9.57 1.83
N GLU A 148 -6.03 8.35 2.28
CA GLU A 148 -6.85 7.31 1.62
C GLU A 148 -8.32 7.72 1.55
N LEU A 149 -8.90 8.16 2.67
CA LEU A 149 -10.30 8.62 2.71
C LEU A 149 -10.55 9.80 1.78
N ALA A 150 -9.65 10.77 1.72
CA ALA A 150 -9.78 11.91 0.83
C ALA A 150 -9.78 11.50 -0.66
N LEU A 151 -8.93 10.54 -1.05
CA LEU A 151 -8.90 10.02 -2.41
C LEU A 151 -10.17 9.22 -2.74
N LEU A 152 -10.64 8.38 -1.82
CA LEU A 152 -11.88 7.62 -1.99
C LEU A 152 -13.10 8.54 -2.09
N ASP A 153 -13.20 9.58 -1.27
CA ASP A 153 -14.29 10.55 -1.31
C ASP A 153 -14.30 11.33 -2.65
N ALA A 154 -13.13 11.73 -3.15
CA ALA A 154 -13.00 12.40 -4.44
C ALA A 154 -13.43 11.50 -5.60
N GLU A 155 -12.98 10.25 -5.63
CA GLU A 155 -13.35 9.29 -6.68
C GLU A 155 -14.83 8.92 -6.63
N LEU A 156 -15.41 8.73 -5.44
CA LEU A 156 -16.84 8.49 -5.28
C LEU A 156 -17.69 9.67 -5.78
N ALA A 157 -17.26 10.90 -5.53
CA ALA A 157 -17.94 12.09 -6.03
C ALA A 157 -17.90 12.16 -7.56
N TRP A 158 -16.76 11.86 -8.17
CA TRP A 158 -16.59 11.78 -9.62
C TRP A 158 -17.49 10.68 -10.22
N LEU A 159 -17.44 9.44 -9.71
CA LEU A 159 -18.28 8.34 -10.18
C LEU A 159 -19.76 8.68 -10.12
N ALA A 160 -20.22 9.29 -9.03
CA ALA A 160 -21.61 9.73 -8.92
C ALA A 160 -21.99 10.78 -9.96
N ALA A 161 -21.07 11.67 -10.36
CA ALA A 161 -21.29 12.64 -11.41
C ALA A 161 -21.35 11.97 -12.79
N GLU A 162 -20.45 11.04 -13.09
CA GLU A 162 -20.42 10.29 -14.35
C GLU A 162 -21.66 9.43 -14.53
N ILE A 163 -22.07 8.68 -13.51
CA ILE A 163 -23.30 7.86 -13.55
C ILE A 163 -24.52 8.76 -13.84
N ARG A 164 -24.65 9.89 -13.15
CA ARG A 164 -25.75 10.84 -13.42
C ARG A 164 -25.69 11.42 -14.83
N SER A 165 -24.52 11.69 -15.36
CA SER A 165 -24.33 12.16 -16.75
C SER A 165 -24.77 11.12 -17.76
N HIS A 166 -24.34 9.89 -17.53
CA HIS A 166 -24.71 8.74 -18.34
C HIS A 166 -26.23 8.50 -18.32
N ASP A 167 -26.87 8.54 -17.13
CA ASP A 167 -28.32 8.34 -16.99
C ASP A 167 -29.13 9.44 -17.71
N ARG A 168 -28.61 10.68 -17.79
CA ARG A 168 -29.25 11.76 -18.59
C ARG A 168 -29.13 11.54 -20.08
N GLN A 169 -28.01 10.97 -20.54
CA GLN A 169 -27.72 10.79 -21.96
C GLN A 169 -28.42 9.55 -22.55
N TRP A 170 -28.47 8.47 -21.80
CA TRP A 170 -28.90 7.15 -22.31
C TRP A 170 -30.15 6.58 -21.62
N GLY A 171 -30.72 7.30 -20.67
CA GLY A 171 -31.77 6.77 -19.78
C GLY A 171 -31.16 5.97 -18.60
N GLY A 172 -31.69 6.20 -17.40
CA GLY A 172 -31.34 5.41 -16.23
C GLY A 172 -31.96 4.01 -16.28
N PRO A 173 -31.60 3.13 -15.32
CA PRO A 173 -32.23 1.84 -15.20
C PRO A 173 -33.74 2.01 -14.98
N PRO A 174 -34.56 1.04 -15.48
CA PRO A 174 -35.99 1.06 -15.29
C PRO A 174 -36.38 1.01 -13.82
#